data_59893475428d0725bee0fe771c3b9737
#
_entry.id   59893475428d0725bee0fe771c3b9737
#
_cell.length_a   1.000
_cell.length_b   1.000
_cell.length_c   1.000
_cell.angle_alpha   90.00
_cell.angle_beta   90.00
_cell.angle_gamma   90.00
#
_symmetry.space_group_name_H-M   'P 1'
#
loop_
_entity.id
_entity.type
_entity.pdbx_description
1 polymer ?
#
loop_
_entity_poly.entity_id
_entity_poly.type
_entity_poly.pdbx_seq_one_letter_code
_entity_poly.pdbx_strand_id
1 'polypeptide(L)' 'MKAVTGKRLAKLAESKGWELARIKGSHHIYVKEGRIERVVIPIHGNKTLKIGLQRSLMKIIPVAEGDL' A
#
# COMPACT_ATOMS: atom_id res chain seq x y z
N MET A 1 4.85 13.09 8.89
CA MET A 1 4.67 12.17 7.74
C MET A 1 3.49 12.64 6.90
N LYS A 2 3.68 12.69 5.61
CA LYS A 2 2.63 13.10 4.66
C LYS A 2 1.57 12.01 4.51
N ALA A 3 0.31 12.35 4.72
CA ALA A 3 -0.79 11.42 4.47
C ALA A 3 -0.99 11.27 2.96
N VAL A 4 -1.14 10.03 2.51
CA VAL A 4 -1.35 9.74 1.09
C VAL A 4 -2.63 8.92 0.89
N THR A 5 -3.14 8.91 -0.34
CA THR A 5 -4.29 8.08 -0.68
C THR A 5 -3.86 6.63 -0.80
N GLY A 6 -4.81 5.71 -0.65
CA GLY A 6 -4.55 4.29 -0.88
C GLY A 6 -4.04 4.06 -2.30
N LYS A 7 -4.61 4.78 -3.26
CA LYS A 7 -4.19 4.69 -4.66
C LYS A 7 -2.72 5.07 -4.84
N ARG A 8 -2.27 6.15 -4.18
CA ARG A 8 -0.86 6.57 -4.24
C ARG A 8 0.05 5.51 -3.64
N LEU A 9 -0.31 4.99 -2.46
CA LEU A 9 0.50 3.98 -1.79
C LEU A 9 0.56 2.70 -2.63
N ALA A 10 -0.54 2.31 -3.29
CA ALA A 10 -0.56 1.15 -4.17
C ALA A 10 0.43 1.31 -5.32
N LYS A 11 0.51 2.51 -5.93
CA LYS A 11 1.48 2.78 -6.98
C LYS A 11 2.91 2.67 -6.48
N LEU A 12 3.16 3.16 -5.27
CA LEU A 12 4.49 3.04 -4.66
C LEU A 12 4.83 1.57 -4.40
N ALA A 13 3.87 0.78 -3.93
CA ALA A 13 4.08 -0.65 -3.73
C ALA A 13 4.43 -1.34 -5.04
N GLU A 14 3.71 -1.02 -6.11
CA GLU A 14 4.00 -1.58 -7.44
C GLU A 14 5.40 -1.23 -7.91
N SER A 15 5.85 0.00 -7.66
CA SER A 15 7.21 0.42 -8.02
C SER A 15 8.28 -0.34 -7.24
N LYS A 16 7.93 -0.92 -6.10
CA LYS A 16 8.82 -1.73 -5.26
C LYS A 16 8.72 -3.22 -5.54
N GLY A 17 7.99 -3.61 -6.58
CA GLY A 17 7.88 -5.01 -7.00
C GLY A 17 6.67 -5.75 -6.45
N TRP A 18 5.76 -5.08 -5.75
CA TRP A 18 4.53 -5.70 -5.30
C TRP A 18 3.53 -5.80 -6.45
N GLU A 19 2.79 -6.89 -6.50
CA GLU A 19 1.82 -7.14 -7.56
C GLU A 19 0.43 -7.30 -6.98
N LEU A 20 -0.57 -6.76 -7.68
CA LEU A 20 -1.96 -6.89 -7.28
C LEU A 20 -2.39 -8.34 -7.47
N ALA A 21 -2.73 -9.01 -6.37
CA ALA A 21 -3.19 -10.40 -6.40
C ALA A 21 -4.70 -10.48 -6.58
N ARG A 22 -5.45 -9.63 -5.88
CA ARG A 22 -6.90 -9.62 -5.98
C ARG A 22 -7.47 -8.34 -5.40
N ILE A 23 -8.71 -8.04 -5.77
CA ILE A 23 -9.48 -6.93 -5.22
C ILE A 23 -10.71 -7.52 -4.54
N LYS A 24 -10.93 -7.15 -3.29
CA LYS A 24 -12.12 -7.54 -2.56
C LYS A 24 -12.79 -6.27 -2.04
N GLY A 25 -13.85 -5.84 -2.73
CA GLY A 25 -14.48 -4.55 -2.45
C GLY A 25 -13.46 -3.43 -2.66
N SER A 26 -13.21 -2.63 -1.62
CA SER A 26 -12.24 -1.56 -1.67
C SER A 26 -10.83 -2.01 -1.24
N HIS A 27 -10.68 -3.28 -0.86
CA HIS A 27 -9.40 -3.82 -0.40
C HIS A 27 -8.62 -4.39 -1.57
N HIS A 28 -7.48 -3.78 -1.87
CA HIS A 28 -6.57 -4.23 -2.92
C HIS A 28 -5.44 -5.00 -2.25
N ILE A 29 -5.34 -6.29 -2.57
CA ILE A 29 -4.39 -7.20 -1.93
C ILE A 29 -3.17 -7.38 -2.82
N TYR A 30 -2.01 -7.00 -2.29
CA TYR A 30 -0.74 -7.09 -3.00
C TYR A 30 0.15 -8.17 -2.41
N VAL A 31 0.90 -8.82 -3.27
CA VAL A 31 1.88 -9.84 -2.91
C VAL A 31 3.20 -9.54 -3.61
N LYS A 32 4.28 -10.07 -3.05
CA LYS A 32 5.61 -9.91 -3.65
C LYS A 32 6.32 -11.25 -3.60
N GLU A 33 6.96 -11.62 -4.70
CA GLU A 33 7.73 -12.84 -4.78
C GLU A 33 8.83 -12.85 -3.71
N GLY A 34 8.98 -13.97 -3.02
CA GLY A 34 9.94 -14.09 -1.95
C GLY A 34 9.47 -13.54 -0.61
N ARG A 35 8.27 -13.00 -0.55
CA ARG A 35 7.69 -12.45 0.69
C ARG A 35 6.41 -13.21 1.03
N ILE A 36 6.26 -13.60 2.30
CA ILE A 36 5.06 -14.27 2.76
C ILE A 36 3.96 -13.29 3.18
N GLU A 37 4.33 -12.06 3.44
CA GLU A 37 3.37 -11.04 3.84
C GLU A 37 2.46 -10.66 2.68
N ARG A 38 1.23 -10.33 3.01
CA ARG A 38 0.28 -9.77 2.08
C ARG A 38 -0.01 -8.35 2.52
N VAL A 39 -0.02 -7.43 1.58
CA VAL A 39 -0.30 -6.02 1.86
C VAL A 39 -1.71 -5.73 1.38
N VAL A 40 -2.57 -5.32 2.31
CA VAL A 40 -3.95 -4.96 1.98
C VAL A 40 -4.06 -3.44 2.05
N ILE A 41 -4.31 -2.82 0.91
CA ILE A 41 -4.40 -1.37 0.80
C ILE A 41 -5.86 -0.99 0.51
N PRO A 42 -6.54 -0.30 1.44
CA PRO A 42 -7.90 0.17 1.15
C PRO A 42 -7.84 1.35 0.19
N ILE A 43 -8.62 1.28 -0.86
CA ILE A 43 -8.70 2.34 -1.86
C ILE A 43 -10.15 2.80 -1.97
N HIS A 44 -10.43 4.00 -1.48
CA HIS A 44 -11.74 4.63 -1.50
C HIS A 44 -11.65 5.97 -2.25
N GLY A 45 -11.62 5.91 -3.58
CA GLY A 45 -11.47 7.11 -4.39
C GLY A 45 -10.18 7.85 -4.01
N ASN A 46 -10.31 9.12 -3.67
CA ASN A 46 -9.17 9.97 -3.31
C ASN A 46 -9.00 10.12 -1.79
N LYS A 47 -9.62 9.25 -1.02
CA LYS A 47 -9.54 9.32 0.44
C LYS A 47 -8.13 8.92 0.91
N THR A 48 -7.57 9.71 1.83
CA THR A 48 -6.26 9.40 2.41
C THR A 48 -6.38 8.25 3.41
N LEU A 49 -5.29 7.51 3.55
CA LEU A 49 -5.21 6.43 4.53
C LEU A 49 -5.11 7.01 5.94
N LYS A 50 -5.63 6.26 6.91
CA LYS A 50 -5.40 6.59 8.31
C LYS A 50 -3.90 6.42 8.58
N ILE A 51 -3.33 7.35 9.34
CA ILE A 51 -1.88 7.45 9.50
C ILE A 51 -1.25 6.19 10.13
N GLY A 52 -1.94 5.57 11.08
CA GLY A 52 -1.45 4.34 11.70
C GLY A 52 -1.36 3.20 10.71
N LEU A 53 -2.37 3.04 9.86
CA LEU A 53 -2.36 2.04 8.80
C LEU A 53 -1.27 2.34 7.77
N GLN A 54 -1.14 3.60 7.37
CA GLN A 54 -0.11 4.01 6.43
C GLN A 54 1.28 3.66 6.94
N ARG A 55 1.57 3.92 8.20
CA ARG A 55 2.86 3.57 8.82
C ARG A 55 3.11 2.08 8.77
N SER A 56 2.10 1.29 9.13
CA SER A 56 2.24 -0.18 9.12
C SER A 56 2.54 -0.70 7.73
N LEU A 57 1.82 -0.20 6.73
CA LEU A 57 2.03 -0.63 5.34
C LEU A 57 3.39 -0.19 4.81
N MET A 58 3.83 1.00 5.17
CA MET A 58 5.14 1.52 4.75
C MET A 58 6.29 0.68 5.28
N LYS A 59 6.13 0.09 6.45
CA LYS A 59 7.16 -0.80 7.03
C LYS A 59 7.27 -2.11 6.26
N ILE A 60 6.15 -2.61 5.76
CA ILE A 60 6.10 -3.91 5.07
C ILE A 60 6.58 -3.80 3.63
N ILE A 61 6.14 -2.80 2.89
CA ILE A 61 6.41 -2.65 1.44
C ILE A 61 7.90 -2.65 1.10
N PRO A 62 8.93 -1.99 1.66
CA PRO A 62 8.93 -0.78 2.48
C PRO A 62 8.94 0.50 1.64
N VAL A 63 8.36 1.53 2.18
CA VAL A 63 8.33 2.86 1.56
C VAL A 63 8.90 3.86 2.56
N ALA A 64 9.83 4.68 2.12
CA ALA A 64 10.39 5.74 2.96
C ALA A 64 9.54 7.00 2.83
N GLU A 65 9.62 7.88 3.84
CA GLU A 65 8.87 9.14 3.81
C GLU A 65 9.26 9.99 2.59
N GLY A 66 10.52 9.91 2.17
CA GLY A 66 10.98 10.61 0.98
C GLY A 66 10.34 10.14 -0.32
N ASP A 67 9.73 8.95 -0.32
CA ASP A 67 9.05 8.42 -1.50
C ASP A 67 7.63 8.98 -1.64
N LEU A 68 7.09 9.54 -0.58
CA LEU A 68 5.74 10.08 -0.58
C LEU A 68 5.65 11.40 -1.33
#